data_4ab3b9f228c0000450c9674f46ee0542
#
_entry.id   4ab3b9f228c0000450c9674f46ee0542
#
_cell.length_a   1.000
_cell.length_b   1.000
_cell.length_c   1.000
_cell.angle_alpha   90.00
_cell.angle_beta   90.00
_cell.angle_gamma   90.00
#
_symmetry.space_group_name_H-M   'P 1'
#
loop_
_entity.id
_entity.type
_entity.pdbx_description
1 polymer ?
#
loop_
_entity_poly.entity_id
_entity_poly.type
_entity_poly.pdbx_seq_one_letter_code
_entity_poly.pdbx_strand_id
1 'polypeptide(L)'
;LDKLISDQAEGLRRLLARSGARVLAVTGGPVGVGCTTVVVNLAAALAQQGKDVLVIDECVGDKSVSAMLGGLRGAGNFSAVMRGEMTLDDAAVRHALGFSVLAASRNNRESHTAAQFNVLLGGSADIVLIDAQLDEQGHLSQFARQAHDVMIVTRVSAQAITDAYACMKRLHYAHAIAQFRVLTNHVQSVNDAHTTFANLAGVAGRYLTVALEDAGCIAADTRMARALELSRCVVDAFPSTPAARDFRRLAAELQYWPMRPAISSQTPWMAPATVSAAQHADQPSAQHA
;
A
#
# COMPACT_ATOMS: atom_id res chain seq x y z
N LEU A 1 7.83 22.67 -36.45
CA LEU A 1 8.94 21.94 -35.82
C LEU A 1 8.61 21.58 -34.39
N ASP A 2 8.06 22.51 -33.59
CA ASP A 2 7.74 22.25 -32.16
C ASP A 2 6.72 21.12 -31.94
N LYS A 3 5.73 20.96 -32.83
CA LYS A 3 4.72 19.91 -32.73
C LYS A 3 5.28 18.52 -33.01
N LEU A 4 6.28 18.38 -33.87
CA LEU A 4 6.97 17.13 -34.18
C LEU A 4 7.91 16.72 -33.03
N ILE A 5 8.56 17.69 -32.37
CA ILE A 5 9.43 17.42 -31.21
C ILE A 5 8.59 17.03 -29.99
N SER A 6 7.44 17.66 -29.80
CA SER A 6 6.48 17.30 -28.75
C SER A 6 5.93 15.87 -28.95
N ASP A 7 5.61 15.49 -30.17
CA ASP A 7 5.07 14.16 -30.52
C ASP A 7 6.13 13.05 -30.36
N GLN A 8 7.40 13.33 -30.67
CA GLN A 8 8.51 12.39 -30.46
C GLN A 8 8.84 12.23 -28.98
N ALA A 9 8.81 13.32 -28.20
CA ALA A 9 8.99 13.26 -26.75
C ALA A 9 7.85 12.49 -26.07
N GLU A 10 6.61 12.63 -26.54
CA GLU A 10 5.45 11.89 -26.07
C GLU A 10 5.55 10.39 -26.45
N GLY A 11 5.98 10.08 -27.69
CA GLY A 11 6.25 8.73 -28.14
C GLY A 11 7.37 8.05 -27.33
N LEU A 12 8.44 8.79 -26.99
CA LEU A 12 9.52 8.30 -26.16
C LEU A 12 9.10 8.10 -24.70
N ARG A 13 8.29 9.01 -24.17
CA ARG A 13 7.65 8.85 -22.85
C ARG A 13 6.75 7.61 -22.81
N ARG A 14 5.92 7.36 -23.83
CA ARG A 14 5.09 6.15 -23.94
C ARG A 14 5.92 4.87 -24.09
N LEU A 15 7.07 4.91 -24.74
CA LEU A 15 7.99 3.78 -24.84
C LEU A 15 8.73 3.51 -23.53
N LEU A 16 9.07 4.57 -22.78
CA LEU A 16 9.68 4.47 -21.44
C LEU A 16 8.63 4.18 -20.36
N ALA A 17 7.37 4.60 -20.54
CA ALA A 17 6.23 4.30 -19.66
C ALA A 17 5.68 2.85 -19.82
N ARG A 18 6.41 1.95 -20.49
CA ARG A 18 6.08 0.51 -20.54
C ARG A 18 6.42 -0.27 -19.26
N SER A 19 6.94 0.34 -18.23
CA SER A 19 6.82 -0.17 -16.87
C SER A 19 5.49 0.36 -16.32
N GLY A 20 4.49 -0.51 -16.17
CA GLY A 20 3.16 -0.12 -15.66
C GLY A 20 3.25 0.68 -14.34
N ALA A 21 2.15 1.34 -13.95
CA ALA A 21 2.10 2.13 -12.73
C ALA A 21 2.70 1.40 -11.53
N ARG A 22 3.48 2.10 -10.71
CA ARG A 22 3.89 1.54 -9.42
C ARG A 22 2.67 1.48 -8.50
N VAL A 23 2.37 0.31 -7.97
CA VAL A 23 1.24 0.09 -7.07
C VAL A 23 1.76 -0.16 -5.65
N LEU A 24 1.32 0.67 -4.71
CA LEU A 24 1.65 0.59 -3.29
C LEU A 24 0.39 0.41 -2.46
N ALA A 25 0.24 -0.71 -1.77
CA ALA A 25 -0.80 -0.89 -0.78
C ALA A 25 -0.32 -0.38 0.59
N VAL A 26 -1.10 0.50 1.20
CA VAL A 26 -0.82 1.06 2.53
C VAL A 26 -1.84 0.52 3.51
N THR A 27 -1.36 -0.14 4.56
CA THR A 27 -2.20 -0.69 5.62
C THR A 27 -1.46 -0.62 6.96
N GLY A 28 -2.07 -1.10 8.03
CA GLY A 28 -1.46 -1.08 9.36
C GLY A 28 -2.11 -2.04 10.33
N GLY A 29 -1.59 -2.13 11.52
CA GLY A 29 -2.14 -2.98 12.57
C GLY A 29 -3.50 -2.45 13.07
N PRO A 30 -3.52 -1.60 14.09
CA PRO A 30 -4.77 -1.13 14.66
C PRO A 30 -5.37 0.03 13.89
N VAL A 31 -6.67 0.21 14.05
CA VAL A 31 -7.38 1.40 13.59
C VAL A 31 -6.76 2.65 14.23
N GLY A 32 -6.49 3.68 13.43
CA GLY A 32 -6.01 4.97 13.93
C GLY A 32 -4.49 5.15 13.91
N VAL A 33 -3.70 4.22 13.36
CA VAL A 33 -2.25 4.44 13.15
C VAL A 33 -1.95 5.51 12.11
N GLY A 34 -2.93 5.86 11.25
CA GLY A 34 -2.87 6.94 10.29
C GLY A 34 -2.64 6.52 8.84
N CYS A 35 -3.05 5.31 8.42
CA CYS A 35 -2.89 4.83 7.04
C CYS A 35 -3.50 5.82 6.03
N THR A 36 -4.77 6.16 6.15
CA THR A 36 -5.46 7.12 5.27
C THR A 36 -4.76 8.49 5.25
N THR A 37 -4.34 8.99 6.43
CA THR A 37 -3.58 10.25 6.52
C THR A 37 -2.26 10.16 5.75
N VAL A 38 -1.56 9.03 5.83
CA VAL A 38 -0.33 8.77 5.08
C VAL A 38 -0.62 8.76 3.58
N VAL A 39 -1.63 8.01 3.14
CA VAL A 39 -2.02 7.92 1.72
C VAL A 39 -2.32 9.30 1.13
N VAL A 40 -3.17 10.09 1.80
CA VAL A 40 -3.60 11.42 1.32
C VAL A 40 -2.42 12.38 1.21
N ASN A 41 -1.55 12.43 2.22
CA ASN A 41 -0.42 13.35 2.22
C ASN A 41 0.71 12.89 1.28
N LEU A 42 0.92 11.58 1.14
CA LEU A 42 1.86 11.03 0.17
C LEU A 42 1.38 11.29 -1.26
N ALA A 43 0.09 11.10 -1.55
CA ALA A 43 -0.50 11.43 -2.86
C ALA A 43 -0.29 12.90 -3.22
N ALA A 44 -0.57 13.80 -2.28
CA ALA A 44 -0.35 15.24 -2.46
C ALA A 44 1.13 15.57 -2.69
N ALA A 45 2.04 14.96 -1.92
CA ALA A 45 3.48 15.18 -2.07
C ALA A 45 4.02 14.67 -3.42
N LEU A 46 3.54 13.51 -3.89
CA LEU A 46 3.90 12.96 -5.20
C LEU A 46 3.38 13.84 -6.35
N ALA A 47 2.11 14.28 -6.25
CA ALA A 47 1.52 15.19 -7.24
C ALA A 47 2.28 16.53 -7.31
N GLN A 48 2.71 17.08 -6.16
CA GLN A 48 3.58 18.28 -6.13
C GLN A 48 4.94 18.05 -6.80
N GLN A 49 5.40 16.81 -6.89
CA GLN A 49 6.63 16.41 -7.60
C GLN A 49 6.38 16.06 -9.07
N GLY A 50 5.18 16.38 -9.61
CA GLY A 50 4.82 16.18 -11.00
C GLY A 50 4.44 14.76 -11.38
N LYS A 51 4.06 13.91 -10.42
CA LYS A 51 3.59 12.55 -10.69
C LYS A 51 2.09 12.53 -10.89
N ASP A 52 1.64 11.76 -11.87
CA ASP A 52 0.23 11.39 -11.98
C ASP A 52 -0.07 10.28 -10.97
N VAL A 53 -0.93 10.62 -9.99
CA VAL A 53 -1.23 9.74 -8.85
C VAL A 53 -2.71 9.38 -8.84
N LEU A 54 -2.99 8.09 -8.75
CA LEU A 54 -4.32 7.55 -8.49
C LEU A 54 -4.37 6.98 -7.08
N VAL A 55 -5.32 7.43 -6.28
CA VAL A 55 -5.63 6.84 -4.98
C VAL A 55 -6.85 5.95 -5.11
N ILE A 56 -6.72 4.70 -4.72
CA ILE A 56 -7.83 3.76 -4.57
C ILE A 56 -8.19 3.71 -3.09
N ASP A 57 -9.39 4.17 -2.76
CA ASP A 57 -9.89 4.27 -1.39
C ASP A 57 -10.79 3.07 -1.08
N GLU A 58 -10.28 2.09 -0.35
CA GLU A 58 -11.05 0.93 0.13
C GLU A 58 -11.74 1.19 1.47
N CYS A 59 -11.42 2.30 2.12
CA CYS A 59 -12.01 2.69 3.39
C CYS A 59 -13.41 3.30 3.18
N VAL A 60 -14.27 3.14 4.16
CA VAL A 60 -15.64 3.66 4.10
C VAL A 60 -15.94 4.57 5.29
N GLY A 61 -16.93 5.47 5.11
CA GLY A 61 -17.38 6.39 6.15
C GLY A 61 -16.34 7.46 6.48
N ASP A 62 -16.31 7.89 7.74
CA ASP A 62 -15.53 9.05 8.22
C ASP A 62 -14.00 8.84 8.13
N LYS A 63 -13.56 7.63 7.90
CA LYS A 63 -12.14 7.28 7.79
C LYS A 63 -11.66 7.15 6.34
N SER A 64 -12.54 7.39 5.37
CA SER A 64 -12.19 7.35 3.95
C SER A 64 -11.33 8.54 3.53
N VAL A 65 -10.59 8.38 2.45
CA VAL A 65 -9.87 9.47 1.78
C VAL A 65 -10.83 10.58 1.41
N SER A 66 -12.02 10.22 0.89
CA SER A 66 -13.06 11.18 0.52
C SER A 66 -13.53 12.01 1.70
N ALA A 67 -13.80 11.40 2.84
CA ALA A 67 -14.22 12.12 4.07
C ALA A 67 -13.10 13.04 4.57
N MET A 68 -11.86 12.59 4.57
CA MET A 68 -10.68 13.36 4.98
C MET A 68 -10.49 14.63 4.13
N LEU A 69 -10.89 14.59 2.87
CA LEU A 69 -10.76 15.70 1.91
C LEU A 69 -12.05 16.54 1.78
N GLY A 70 -12.94 16.47 2.78
CA GLY A 70 -14.15 17.31 2.84
C GLY A 70 -15.33 16.77 2.02
N GLY A 71 -15.32 15.48 1.70
CA GLY A 71 -16.39 14.84 0.95
C GLY A 71 -16.25 15.06 -0.55
N LEU A 72 -15.38 14.33 -1.21
CA LEU A 72 -15.25 14.37 -2.67
C LEU A 72 -16.58 13.89 -3.29
N ARG A 73 -17.28 14.80 -3.98
CA ARG A 73 -18.55 14.49 -4.64
C ARG A 73 -18.27 13.92 -6.04
N GLY A 74 -19.05 12.89 -6.42
CA GLY A 74 -18.96 12.29 -7.75
C GLY A 74 -17.94 11.15 -7.84
N ALA A 75 -17.43 10.66 -6.70
CA ALA A 75 -16.63 9.44 -6.70
C ALA A 75 -17.43 8.34 -7.41
N GLY A 76 -16.91 7.92 -8.55
CA GLY A 76 -17.54 6.90 -9.40
C GLY A 76 -17.51 5.53 -8.75
N ASN A 77 -18.17 4.61 -9.41
CA ASN A 77 -18.29 3.24 -8.96
C ASN A 77 -17.10 2.44 -9.51
N PHE A 78 -16.17 2.04 -8.63
CA PHE A 78 -15.06 1.14 -8.98
C PHE A 78 -15.53 -0.09 -9.78
N SER A 79 -16.65 -0.69 -9.38
CA SER A 79 -17.22 -1.85 -10.08
C SER A 79 -17.63 -1.53 -11.51
N ALA A 80 -18.16 -0.34 -11.77
CA ALA A 80 -18.53 0.07 -13.13
C ALA A 80 -17.26 0.21 -14.02
N VAL A 81 -16.16 0.72 -13.47
CA VAL A 81 -14.87 0.75 -14.17
C VAL A 81 -14.39 -0.67 -14.46
N MET A 82 -14.47 -1.56 -13.47
CA MET A 82 -14.02 -2.95 -13.63
C MET A 82 -14.86 -3.73 -14.63
N ARG A 83 -16.14 -3.39 -14.79
CA ARG A 83 -17.02 -3.98 -15.83
C ARG A 83 -16.89 -3.31 -17.21
N GLY A 84 -16.10 -2.23 -17.30
CA GLY A 84 -15.95 -1.45 -18.54
C GLY A 84 -17.19 -0.59 -18.89
N GLU A 85 -18.08 -0.36 -17.94
CA GLU A 85 -19.28 0.47 -18.08
C GLU A 85 -18.96 1.97 -17.95
N MET A 86 -17.83 2.30 -17.36
CA MET A 86 -17.34 3.66 -17.11
C MET A 86 -15.83 3.71 -17.29
N THR A 87 -15.31 4.83 -17.81
CA THR A 87 -13.86 5.03 -17.88
C THR A 87 -13.31 5.38 -16.51
N LEU A 88 -12.00 5.16 -16.30
CA LEU A 88 -11.35 5.56 -15.06
C LEU A 88 -11.44 7.08 -14.85
N ASP A 89 -11.26 7.86 -15.91
CA ASP A 89 -11.29 9.32 -15.85
C ASP A 89 -12.68 9.87 -15.47
N ASP A 90 -13.76 9.18 -15.89
CA ASP A 90 -15.13 9.54 -15.52
C ASP A 90 -15.47 9.12 -14.07
N ALA A 91 -14.85 8.05 -13.57
CA ALA A 91 -15.10 7.49 -12.25
C ALA A 91 -14.25 8.14 -11.15
N ALA A 92 -13.02 8.47 -11.45
CA ALA A 92 -12.10 9.06 -10.48
C ALA A 92 -12.35 10.55 -10.30
N VAL A 93 -12.37 11.00 -9.05
CA VAL A 93 -12.50 12.43 -8.74
C VAL A 93 -11.12 13.05 -8.64
N ARG A 94 -10.84 14.03 -9.51
CA ARG A 94 -9.59 14.78 -9.47
C ARG A 94 -9.62 15.80 -8.34
N HIS A 95 -8.65 15.69 -7.45
CA HIS A 95 -8.44 16.65 -6.37
C HIS A 95 -7.65 17.88 -6.86
N ALA A 96 -7.90 19.04 -6.26
CA ALA A 96 -7.23 20.31 -6.62
C ALA A 96 -5.70 20.25 -6.54
N LEU A 97 -5.13 19.37 -5.73
CA LEU A 97 -3.68 19.15 -5.61
C LEU A 97 -3.08 18.29 -6.72
N GLY A 98 -3.87 17.83 -7.70
CA GLY A 98 -3.38 17.15 -8.89
C GLY A 98 -3.39 15.63 -8.85
N PHE A 99 -3.83 14.98 -7.77
CA PHE A 99 -4.07 13.55 -7.74
C PHE A 99 -5.55 13.19 -7.93
N SER A 100 -5.85 11.96 -8.31
CA SER A 100 -7.21 11.46 -8.49
C SER A 100 -7.56 10.43 -7.42
N VAL A 101 -8.84 10.36 -7.04
CA VAL A 101 -9.35 9.41 -6.03
C VAL A 101 -10.48 8.59 -6.63
N LEU A 102 -10.40 7.28 -6.54
CA LEU A 102 -11.44 6.34 -6.90
C LEU A 102 -11.87 5.56 -5.64
N ALA A 103 -13.13 5.70 -5.26
CA ALA A 103 -13.69 4.93 -4.15
C ALA A 103 -13.91 3.48 -4.59
N ALA A 104 -13.32 2.55 -3.85
CA ALA A 104 -13.36 1.12 -4.12
C ALA A 104 -13.82 0.39 -2.86
N SER A 105 -15.11 0.51 -2.51
CA SER A 105 -15.64 -0.17 -1.34
C SER A 105 -15.33 -1.67 -1.38
N ARG A 106 -14.69 -2.16 -0.32
CA ARG A 106 -14.34 -3.57 -0.17
C ARG A 106 -15.53 -4.53 -0.16
N ASN A 107 -16.72 -4.03 0.17
CA ASN A 107 -17.94 -4.85 0.20
C ASN A 107 -18.36 -5.35 -1.18
N ASN A 108 -17.68 -4.93 -2.25
CA ASN A 108 -17.87 -5.48 -3.56
C ASN A 108 -17.23 -6.87 -3.66
N ARG A 109 -18.07 -7.91 -3.59
CA ARG A 109 -17.66 -9.32 -3.69
C ARG A 109 -17.44 -9.80 -5.12
N GLU A 110 -17.50 -8.90 -6.10
CA GLU A 110 -17.26 -9.25 -7.50
C GLU A 110 -15.81 -9.71 -7.68
N SER A 111 -15.64 -10.86 -8.30
CA SER A 111 -14.34 -11.35 -8.71
C SER A 111 -13.94 -10.68 -10.02
N HIS A 112 -12.76 -10.10 -10.05
CA HIS A 112 -12.23 -9.44 -11.23
C HIS A 112 -11.03 -10.21 -11.79
N THR A 113 -10.88 -10.21 -13.08
CA THR A 113 -9.77 -10.85 -13.78
C THR A 113 -8.51 -9.97 -13.75
N ALA A 114 -7.33 -10.57 -13.91
CA ALA A 114 -6.09 -9.83 -14.05
C ALA A 114 -6.14 -8.83 -15.24
N ALA A 115 -6.85 -9.17 -16.32
CA ALA A 115 -7.03 -8.29 -17.47
C ALA A 115 -7.80 -7.00 -17.10
N GLN A 116 -8.85 -7.12 -16.30
CA GLN A 116 -9.61 -5.96 -15.80
C GLN A 116 -8.75 -5.05 -14.91
N PHE A 117 -7.94 -5.62 -14.03
CA PHE A 117 -6.99 -4.84 -13.24
C PHE A 117 -5.95 -4.13 -14.11
N ASN A 118 -5.45 -4.80 -15.15
CA ASN A 118 -4.50 -4.20 -16.09
C ASN A 118 -5.08 -3.00 -16.84
N VAL A 119 -6.38 -3.00 -17.16
CA VAL A 119 -7.04 -1.82 -17.75
C VAL A 119 -6.98 -0.63 -16.80
N LEU A 120 -7.24 -0.85 -15.50
CA LEU A 120 -7.17 0.20 -14.50
C LEU A 120 -5.74 0.65 -14.22
N LEU A 121 -4.79 -0.29 -14.13
CA LEU A 121 -3.38 -0.02 -13.87
C LEU A 121 -2.63 0.46 -15.11
N GLY A 122 -3.11 0.19 -16.31
CA GLY A 122 -2.57 0.65 -17.60
C GLY A 122 -2.99 2.06 -17.98
N GLY A 123 -3.69 2.79 -17.09
CA GLY A 123 -4.04 4.19 -17.24
C GLY A 123 -2.82 5.13 -17.22
N SER A 124 -3.07 6.43 -17.17
CA SER A 124 -2.03 7.47 -17.19
C SER A 124 -1.26 7.61 -15.88
N ALA A 125 -1.68 6.95 -14.81
CA ALA A 125 -1.06 7.10 -13.49
C ALA A 125 0.38 6.53 -13.45
N ASP A 126 1.32 7.33 -12.96
CA ASP A 126 2.68 6.86 -12.63
C ASP A 126 2.67 5.98 -11.38
N ILE A 127 1.83 6.35 -10.41
CA ILE A 127 1.76 5.72 -9.09
C ILE A 127 0.30 5.51 -8.69
N VAL A 128 -0.02 4.31 -8.25
CA VAL A 128 -1.30 3.95 -7.64
C VAL A 128 -1.07 3.69 -6.15
N LEU A 129 -1.71 4.48 -5.30
CA LEU A 129 -1.73 4.28 -3.85
C LEU A 129 -3.07 3.65 -3.46
N ILE A 130 -3.03 2.56 -2.73
CA ILE A 130 -4.23 1.88 -2.23
C ILE A 130 -4.32 2.12 -0.73
N ASP A 131 -5.36 2.81 -0.27
CA ASP A 131 -5.70 2.86 1.16
C ASP A 131 -6.40 1.54 1.51
N ALA A 132 -5.58 0.53 1.78
CA ALA A 132 -6.01 -0.85 1.84
C ALA A 132 -6.68 -1.18 3.18
N GLN A 133 -7.96 -1.53 3.10
CA GLN A 133 -8.71 -2.03 4.25
C GLN A 133 -8.63 -3.56 4.28
N LEU A 134 -8.09 -4.12 5.36
CA LEU A 134 -8.08 -5.56 5.58
C LEU A 134 -9.49 -6.07 5.97
N ASP A 135 -9.82 -7.33 5.62
CA ASP A 135 -11.04 -7.96 6.09
C ASP A 135 -10.95 -8.42 7.55
N GLU A 136 -12.01 -9.03 8.05
CA GLU A 136 -12.06 -9.56 9.41
C GLU A 136 -10.99 -10.61 9.69
N GLN A 137 -10.57 -11.35 8.65
CA GLN A 137 -9.49 -12.32 8.71
C GLN A 137 -8.10 -11.68 8.53
N GLY A 138 -8.05 -10.40 8.16
CA GLY A 138 -6.81 -9.66 7.92
C GLY A 138 -6.22 -9.86 6.52
N HIS A 139 -7.06 -10.19 5.52
CA HIS A 139 -6.63 -10.33 4.13
C HIS A 139 -6.73 -9.02 3.34
N LEU A 140 -5.86 -8.87 2.36
CA LEU A 140 -5.97 -7.83 1.33
C LEU A 140 -7.13 -8.12 0.37
N SER A 141 -7.71 -7.08 -0.18
CA SER A 141 -8.64 -7.19 -1.31
C SER A 141 -7.96 -7.80 -2.53
N GLN A 142 -8.75 -8.27 -3.47
CA GLN A 142 -8.23 -8.80 -4.73
C GLN A 142 -7.44 -7.74 -5.51
N PHE A 143 -7.85 -6.46 -5.44
CA PHE A 143 -7.13 -5.36 -6.08
C PHE A 143 -5.84 -5.01 -5.33
N ALA A 144 -5.86 -4.92 -4.01
CA ALA A 144 -4.67 -4.63 -3.22
C ALA A 144 -3.56 -5.69 -3.38
N ARG A 145 -3.92 -6.92 -3.78
CA ARG A 145 -2.95 -7.97 -4.15
C ARG A 145 -2.23 -7.71 -5.49
N GLN A 146 -2.65 -6.71 -6.26
CA GLN A 146 -1.89 -6.25 -7.42
C GLN A 146 -0.74 -5.30 -7.04
N ALA A 147 -0.61 -4.93 -5.77
CA ALA A 147 0.48 -4.08 -5.30
C ALA A 147 1.85 -4.74 -5.49
N HIS A 148 2.84 -3.92 -5.82
CA HIS A 148 4.25 -4.29 -5.91
C HIS A 148 4.90 -4.26 -4.53
N ASP A 149 4.44 -3.35 -3.66
CA ASP A 149 4.90 -3.19 -2.28
C ASP A 149 3.71 -3.08 -1.33
N VAL A 150 3.86 -3.61 -0.11
CA VAL A 150 2.96 -3.36 1.01
C VAL A 150 3.68 -2.54 2.05
N MET A 151 3.13 -1.37 2.37
CA MET A 151 3.64 -0.51 3.43
C MET A 151 2.79 -0.67 4.68
N ILE A 152 3.43 -1.09 5.76
CA ILE A 152 2.84 -1.21 7.09
C ILE A 152 3.11 0.08 7.85
N VAL A 153 2.04 0.79 8.18
CA VAL A 153 2.11 1.98 9.05
C VAL A 153 2.04 1.55 10.51
N THR A 154 2.98 2.01 11.32
CA THR A 154 3.04 1.75 12.76
C THR A 154 3.33 3.02 13.55
N ARG A 155 3.39 2.94 14.87
CA ARG A 155 3.75 4.02 15.80
C ARG A 155 4.77 3.55 16.82
N VAL A 156 5.39 4.51 17.50
CA VAL A 156 6.33 4.25 18.60
C VAL A 156 5.54 3.88 19.87
N SER A 157 5.09 2.63 19.94
CA SER A 157 4.51 2.04 21.15
C SER A 157 4.59 0.52 21.08
N ALA A 158 4.72 -0.16 22.23
CA ALA A 158 4.77 -1.61 22.30
C ALA A 158 3.52 -2.26 21.65
N GLN A 159 2.34 -1.70 21.89
CA GLN A 159 1.11 -2.19 21.30
C GLN A 159 1.12 -2.05 19.77
N ALA A 160 1.52 -0.89 19.22
CA ALA A 160 1.56 -0.67 17.78
C ALA A 160 2.56 -1.60 17.08
N ILE A 161 3.69 -1.91 17.73
CA ILE A 161 4.67 -2.89 17.23
C ILE A 161 4.05 -4.29 17.19
N THR A 162 3.36 -4.70 18.26
CA THR A 162 2.68 -6.00 18.34
C THR A 162 1.60 -6.12 17.27
N ASP A 163 0.80 -5.09 17.08
CA ASP A 163 -0.27 -5.07 16.09
C ASP A 163 0.28 -5.06 14.65
N ALA A 164 1.35 -4.30 14.39
CA ALA A 164 2.05 -4.32 13.10
C ALA A 164 2.61 -5.70 12.79
N TYR A 165 3.24 -6.36 13.77
CA TYR A 165 3.71 -7.73 13.62
C TYR A 165 2.56 -8.70 13.32
N ALA A 166 1.45 -8.62 14.07
CA ALA A 166 0.27 -9.45 13.85
C ALA A 166 -0.35 -9.22 12.46
N CYS A 167 -0.36 -7.97 11.98
CA CYS A 167 -0.79 -7.61 10.63
C CYS A 167 0.11 -8.29 9.58
N MET A 168 1.43 -8.12 9.67
CA MET A 168 2.39 -8.74 8.75
C MET A 168 2.29 -10.26 8.76
N LYS A 169 2.13 -10.86 9.95
CA LYS A 169 1.95 -12.31 10.10
C LYS A 169 0.73 -12.81 9.31
N ARG A 170 -0.43 -12.16 9.47
CA ARG A 170 -1.64 -12.52 8.72
C ARG A 170 -1.44 -12.38 7.22
N LEU A 171 -0.87 -11.26 6.77
CA LEU A 171 -0.60 -10.99 5.35
C LEU A 171 0.41 -11.98 4.76
N HIS A 172 1.45 -12.33 5.50
CA HIS A 172 2.43 -13.35 5.08
C HIS A 172 1.76 -14.70 4.85
N TYR A 173 0.99 -15.19 5.83
CA TYR A 173 0.34 -16.51 5.69
C TYR A 173 -0.79 -16.52 4.65
N ALA A 174 -1.52 -15.41 4.51
CA ALA A 174 -2.64 -15.33 3.56
C ALA A 174 -2.19 -15.16 2.10
N HIS A 175 -1.08 -14.45 1.88
CA HIS A 175 -0.69 -13.99 0.55
C HIS A 175 0.77 -14.28 0.19
N ALA A 176 1.50 -15.05 1.01
CA ALA A 176 2.92 -15.37 0.83
C ALA A 176 3.84 -14.13 0.71
N ILE A 177 3.44 -12.98 1.30
CA ILE A 177 4.25 -11.77 1.23
C ILE A 177 5.50 -11.96 2.07
N ALA A 178 6.66 -11.94 1.42
CA ALA A 178 7.96 -12.16 2.07
C ALA A 178 8.71 -10.85 2.40
N GLN A 179 8.21 -9.72 1.93
CA GLN A 179 8.85 -8.42 2.14
C GLN A 179 7.80 -7.35 2.40
N PHE A 180 8.06 -6.50 3.41
CA PHE A 180 7.21 -5.37 3.75
C PHE A 180 8.06 -4.11 3.87
N ARG A 181 7.44 -2.96 3.58
CA ARG A 181 7.97 -1.65 3.97
C ARG A 181 7.32 -1.21 5.26
N VAL A 182 8.07 -0.58 6.13
CA VAL A 182 7.55 -0.10 7.41
C VAL A 182 7.73 1.41 7.48
N LEU A 183 6.62 2.12 7.72
CA LEU A 183 6.61 3.56 7.99
C LEU A 183 6.24 3.79 9.45
N THR A 184 7.13 4.42 10.21
CA THR A 184 6.83 4.80 11.60
C THR A 184 6.20 6.19 11.62
N ASN A 185 4.92 6.25 11.98
CA ASN A 185 4.14 7.48 11.99
C ASN A 185 4.09 8.14 13.38
N HIS A 186 3.94 9.47 13.39
CA HIS A 186 3.76 10.27 14.61
C HIS A 186 4.92 10.13 15.59
N VAL A 187 6.17 10.27 15.10
CA VAL A 187 7.38 10.11 15.91
C VAL A 187 7.81 11.43 16.56
N GLN A 188 8.25 11.36 17.80
CA GLN A 188 8.85 12.52 18.51
C GLN A 188 10.34 12.64 18.19
N SER A 189 11.00 11.53 17.92
CA SER A 189 12.42 11.44 17.65
C SER A 189 12.70 10.42 16.54
N VAL A 190 13.62 10.76 15.64
CA VAL A 190 14.08 9.83 14.59
C VAL A 190 14.74 8.59 15.21
N ASN A 191 15.41 8.74 16.34
CA ASN A 191 16.03 7.62 17.04
C ASN A 191 14.99 6.61 17.55
N ASP A 192 13.85 7.09 18.04
CA ASP A 192 12.74 6.20 18.46
C ASP A 192 12.16 5.43 17.27
N ALA A 193 12.06 6.08 16.10
CA ALA A 193 11.63 5.42 14.88
C ALA A 193 12.60 4.30 14.46
N HIS A 194 13.89 4.57 14.46
CA HIS A 194 14.92 3.56 14.15
C HIS A 194 14.90 2.40 15.14
N THR A 195 14.76 2.68 16.44
CA THR A 195 14.66 1.63 17.45
C THR A 195 13.39 0.79 17.25
N THR A 196 12.26 1.43 16.95
CA THR A 196 10.99 0.75 16.65
C THR A 196 11.14 -0.15 15.43
N PHE A 197 11.71 0.35 14.34
CA PHE A 197 11.95 -0.43 13.14
C PHE A 197 12.89 -1.62 13.41
N ALA A 198 14.04 -1.39 14.08
CA ALA A 198 15.00 -2.44 14.39
C ALA A 198 14.39 -3.58 15.22
N ASN A 199 13.60 -3.23 16.24
CA ASN A 199 12.87 -4.21 17.05
C ASN A 199 11.88 -5.03 16.22
N LEU A 200 11.08 -4.37 15.38
CA LEU A 200 10.10 -5.02 14.52
C LEU A 200 10.78 -5.92 13.49
N ALA A 201 11.85 -5.44 12.85
CA ALA A 201 12.63 -6.18 11.87
C ALA A 201 13.28 -7.43 12.49
N GLY A 202 13.84 -7.30 13.70
CA GLY A 202 14.43 -8.42 14.43
C GLY A 202 13.41 -9.52 14.76
N VAL A 203 12.21 -9.14 15.20
CA VAL A 203 11.13 -10.09 15.50
C VAL A 203 10.58 -10.72 14.21
N ALA A 204 10.31 -9.92 13.19
CA ALA A 204 9.77 -10.40 11.93
C ALA A 204 10.75 -11.33 11.19
N GLY A 205 12.02 -10.97 11.11
CA GLY A 205 13.05 -11.82 10.50
C GLY A 205 13.24 -13.15 11.24
N ARG A 206 13.16 -13.13 12.58
CA ARG A 206 13.36 -14.34 13.40
C ARG A 206 12.18 -15.31 13.35
N TYR A 207 10.94 -14.81 13.35
CA TYR A 207 9.76 -15.64 13.55
C TYR A 207 8.85 -15.77 12.32
N LEU A 208 8.96 -14.88 11.33
CA LEU A 208 8.17 -14.96 10.10
C LEU A 208 9.02 -15.22 8.85
N THR A 209 10.35 -15.11 8.95
CA THR A 209 11.25 -15.22 7.80
C THR A 209 10.90 -14.21 6.68
N VAL A 210 10.43 -13.03 7.06
CA VAL A 210 10.14 -11.92 6.14
C VAL A 210 11.19 -10.82 6.28
N ALA A 211 11.48 -10.16 5.17
CA ALA A 211 12.36 -9.00 5.13
C ALA A 211 11.55 -7.71 5.37
N LEU A 212 12.08 -6.82 6.19
CA LEU A 212 11.52 -5.49 6.37
C LEU A 212 12.47 -4.44 5.79
N GLU A 213 11.91 -3.46 5.10
CA GLU A 213 12.62 -2.28 4.62
C GLU A 213 12.06 -1.04 5.31
N ASP A 214 12.96 -0.19 5.79
CA ASP A 214 12.57 1.08 6.42
C ASP A 214 12.10 2.07 5.34
N ALA A 215 10.85 2.47 5.41
CA ALA A 215 10.28 3.53 4.58
C ALA A 215 10.44 4.91 5.23
N GLY A 216 11.12 5.00 6.37
CA GLY A 216 11.33 6.20 7.13
C GLY A 216 10.25 6.48 8.18
N CYS A 217 10.15 7.74 8.56
CA CYS A 217 9.21 8.14 9.60
C CYS A 217 8.56 9.51 9.29
N ILE A 218 7.38 9.72 9.89
CA ILE A 218 6.66 10.99 9.86
C ILE A 218 6.63 11.58 11.27
N ALA A 219 7.15 12.79 11.41
CA ALA A 219 7.21 13.48 12.67
C ALA A 219 5.83 13.75 13.27
N ALA A 220 5.72 13.68 14.57
CA ALA A 220 4.56 14.18 15.31
C ALA A 220 4.45 15.70 15.10
N ASP A 221 3.30 16.13 14.60
CA ASP A 221 3.09 17.52 14.22
C ASP A 221 1.68 17.96 14.60
N THR A 222 1.58 19.00 15.43
CA THR A 222 0.29 19.54 15.87
C THR A 222 -0.52 20.12 14.71
N ARG A 223 0.14 20.57 13.64
CA ARG A 223 -0.51 21.08 12.43
C ARG A 223 -1.23 20.00 11.63
N MET A 224 -0.88 18.72 11.85
CA MET A 224 -1.57 17.60 11.22
C MET A 224 -3.06 17.58 11.61
N ALA A 225 -3.37 17.68 12.90
CA ALA A 225 -4.76 17.75 13.37
C ALA A 225 -5.49 18.97 12.77
N ARG A 226 -4.81 20.11 12.72
CA ARG A 226 -5.41 21.32 12.15
C ARG A 226 -5.64 21.22 10.64
N ALA A 227 -4.75 20.54 9.90
CA ALA A 227 -4.96 20.28 8.48
C ALA A 227 -6.21 19.41 8.25
N LEU A 228 -6.37 18.35 9.05
CA LEU A 228 -7.56 17.49 9.00
C LEU A 228 -8.87 18.24 9.30
N GLU A 229 -8.90 19.12 10.31
CA GLU A 229 -10.04 19.98 10.59
C GLU A 229 -10.41 20.89 9.41
N LEU A 230 -9.41 21.29 8.63
CA LEU A 230 -9.58 22.08 7.41
C LEU A 230 -9.92 21.23 6.19
N SER A 231 -10.01 19.90 6.32
CA SER A 231 -10.15 18.94 5.22
C SER A 231 -9.06 19.13 4.16
N ARG A 232 -7.81 19.38 4.58
CA ARG A 232 -6.65 19.62 3.72
C ARG A 232 -5.48 18.71 4.07
N CYS A 233 -4.60 18.50 3.10
CA CYS A 233 -3.32 17.82 3.33
C CYS A 233 -2.36 18.75 4.09
N VAL A 234 -1.56 18.20 5.03
CA VAL A 234 -0.54 19.01 5.74
C VAL A 234 0.53 19.52 4.78
N VAL A 235 0.83 18.76 3.72
CA VAL A 235 1.80 19.12 2.68
C VAL A 235 1.40 20.41 1.94
N ASP A 236 0.10 20.66 1.85
CA ASP A 236 -0.48 21.85 1.23
C ASP A 236 -0.79 22.94 2.25
N ALA A 237 -1.50 22.61 3.33
CA ALA A 237 -1.94 23.59 4.32
C ALA A 237 -0.79 24.19 5.14
N PHE A 238 0.24 23.39 5.44
CA PHE A 238 1.37 23.79 6.28
C PHE A 238 2.71 23.26 5.73
N PRO A 239 3.16 23.72 4.56
CA PRO A 239 4.27 23.11 3.80
C PRO A 239 5.64 23.18 4.52
N SER A 240 5.80 24.08 5.47
CA SER A 240 7.06 24.25 6.20
C SER A 240 7.21 23.37 7.43
N THR A 241 6.18 22.57 7.78
CA THR A 241 6.19 21.75 8.98
C THR A 241 7.07 20.49 8.83
N PRO A 242 7.51 19.89 9.96
CA PRO A 242 8.30 18.67 9.92
C PRO A 242 7.58 17.53 9.18
N ALA A 243 6.31 17.27 9.51
CA ALA A 243 5.53 16.22 8.84
C ALA A 243 5.41 16.45 7.33
N ALA A 244 5.17 17.68 6.88
CA ALA A 244 5.11 18.00 5.45
C ALA A 244 6.45 17.76 4.73
N ARG A 245 7.58 18.03 5.39
CA ARG A 245 8.91 17.71 4.84
C ARG A 245 9.15 16.21 4.76
N ASP A 246 8.72 15.46 5.78
CA ASP A 246 8.86 14.01 5.80
C ASP A 246 8.04 13.34 4.68
N PHE A 247 6.80 13.79 4.45
CA PHE A 247 6.01 13.28 3.31
C PHE A 247 6.65 13.58 1.96
N ARG A 248 7.23 14.78 1.76
CA ARG A 248 7.94 15.09 0.51
C ARG A 248 9.21 14.26 0.35
N ARG A 249 9.94 13.97 1.43
CA ARG A 249 11.09 13.06 1.42
C ARG A 249 10.65 11.64 1.05
N LEU A 250 9.63 11.10 1.72
CA LEU A 250 9.08 9.78 1.40
C LEU A 250 8.63 9.69 -0.07
N ALA A 251 7.96 10.72 -0.59
CA ALA A 251 7.55 10.80 -1.99
C ALA A 251 8.74 10.79 -2.95
N ALA A 252 9.83 11.48 -2.62
CA ALA A 252 11.06 11.47 -3.42
C ALA A 252 11.74 10.09 -3.39
N GLU A 253 11.87 9.48 -2.20
CA GLU A 253 12.50 8.18 -2.04
C GLU A 253 11.72 7.05 -2.72
N LEU A 254 10.39 7.08 -2.65
CA LEU A 254 9.51 6.07 -3.26
C LEU A 254 9.80 5.88 -4.77
N GLN A 255 10.17 6.92 -5.46
CA GLN A 255 10.47 6.86 -6.90
C GLN A 255 11.69 6.00 -7.22
N TYR A 256 12.63 5.85 -6.28
CA TYR A 256 13.86 5.07 -6.43
C TYR A 256 13.76 3.65 -5.85
N TRP A 257 12.63 3.29 -5.23
CA TRP A 257 12.48 1.93 -4.73
C TRP A 257 12.52 0.93 -5.88
N PRO A 258 13.16 -0.24 -5.71
CA PRO A 258 13.16 -1.25 -6.76
C PRO A 258 11.72 -1.70 -7.08
N MET A 259 11.42 -1.86 -8.37
CA MET A 259 10.13 -2.41 -8.79
C MET A 259 10.12 -3.92 -8.52
N ARG A 260 9.14 -4.38 -7.78
CA ARG A 260 8.92 -5.78 -7.44
C ARG A 260 7.79 -6.38 -8.27
N PRO A 261 7.74 -7.72 -8.43
CA PRO A 261 6.56 -8.39 -8.97
C PRO A 261 5.33 -8.11 -8.08
N ALA A 262 4.15 -8.00 -8.69
CA ALA A 262 2.91 -7.88 -7.92
C ALA A 262 2.71 -9.09 -6.98
N ILE A 263 2.09 -8.87 -5.82
CA ILE A 263 1.86 -9.92 -4.81
C ILE A 263 1.09 -11.10 -5.42
N SER A 264 0.08 -10.82 -6.25
CA SER A 264 -0.72 -11.84 -6.92
C SER A 264 0.07 -12.75 -7.87
N SER A 265 1.25 -12.32 -8.32
CA SER A 265 2.14 -13.10 -9.19
C SER A 265 3.19 -13.90 -8.42
N GLN A 266 3.29 -13.71 -7.11
CA GLN A 266 4.21 -14.46 -6.27
C GLN A 266 3.63 -15.85 -6.02
N THR A 267 4.45 -16.89 -6.25
CA THR A 267 4.04 -18.27 -5.97
C THR A 267 3.93 -18.45 -4.45
N PRO A 268 2.84 -19.04 -3.93
CA PRO A 268 2.74 -19.34 -2.51
C PRO A 268 3.93 -20.20 -2.08
N TRP A 269 4.59 -19.83 -0.98
CA TRP A 269 5.61 -20.67 -0.37
C TRP A 269 4.94 -21.97 0.11
N MET A 270 5.24 -23.07 -0.59
CA MET A 270 4.88 -24.39 -0.13
C MET A 270 5.84 -24.76 1.01
N ALA A 271 5.33 -24.90 2.22
CA ALA A 271 6.09 -25.52 3.29
C ALA A 271 6.63 -26.87 2.80
N PRO A 272 7.91 -27.21 3.05
CA PRO A 272 8.42 -28.52 2.68
C PRO A 272 7.49 -29.57 3.29
N ALA A 273 7.00 -30.49 2.44
CA ALA A 273 6.14 -31.56 2.88
C ALA A 273 6.83 -32.27 4.04
N THR A 274 6.19 -32.34 5.20
CA THR A 274 6.64 -33.16 6.31
C THR A 274 6.73 -34.57 5.79
N VAL A 275 7.96 -35.07 5.64
CA VAL A 275 8.21 -36.46 5.34
C VAL A 275 7.58 -37.27 6.48
N SER A 276 6.45 -37.86 6.18
CA SER A 276 5.75 -38.76 7.10
C SER A 276 6.68 -39.93 7.41
N ALA A 277 7.20 -39.96 8.62
CA ALA A 277 7.88 -41.12 9.16
C ALA A 277 6.82 -42.19 9.43
N ALA A 278 6.44 -42.91 8.40
CA ALA A 278 5.67 -44.13 8.50
C ALA A 278 6.43 -45.21 7.71
N GLN A 279 7.06 -46.09 8.46
CA GLN A 279 7.22 -47.51 8.17
C GLN A 279 8.42 -48.07 8.92
N HIS A 280 8.20 -48.40 10.19
CA HIS A 280 8.90 -49.48 10.84
C HIS A 280 7.89 -50.18 11.76
N ALA A 281 7.14 -51.08 11.17
CA ALA A 281 6.43 -52.14 11.90
C ALA A 281 6.43 -53.37 10.98
N ASP A 282 6.80 -54.46 11.60
CA ASP A 282 6.66 -55.85 11.21
C ASP A 282 7.88 -56.54 10.61
N GLN A 283 8.61 -57.16 11.52
CA GLN A 283 9.18 -58.48 11.25
C GLN A 283 8.53 -59.47 12.21
N PRO A 284 7.95 -60.57 11.73
CA PRO A 284 7.41 -61.62 12.58
C PRO A 284 8.53 -62.53 13.09
N SER A 285 8.55 -62.73 14.39
CA SER A 285 9.39 -63.74 15.04
C SER A 285 8.92 -65.13 14.62
N ALA A 286 9.73 -65.85 13.87
CA ALA A 286 9.56 -67.28 13.68
C ALA A 286 10.05 -68.05 14.91
N GLN A 287 9.19 -68.82 15.47
CA GLN A 287 9.46 -69.86 16.48
C GLN A 287 10.32 -70.97 15.89
N HIS A 288 11.29 -71.42 16.66
CA HIS A 288 11.66 -72.84 16.64
C HIS A 288 12.03 -73.38 18.04
N ALA A 289 11.25 -74.41 18.43
CA ALA A 289 11.51 -75.54 19.32
C ALA A 289 12.09 -75.26 20.71
#